data_1276f68af7ff1990606e0cd4089c49f6
#
_entry.id   1276f68af7ff1990606e0cd4089c49f6
#
_cell.length_a   1.000
_cell.length_b   1.000
_cell.length_c   1.000
_cell.angle_alpha   90.00
_cell.angle_beta   90.00
_cell.angle_gamma   90.00
#
_symmetry.space_group_name_H-M   'P 1'
#
loop_
_entity.id
_entity.type
_entity.pdbx_description
1 polymer ?
#
loop_
_entity_poly.entity_id
_entity_poly.type
_entity_poly.pdbx_seq_one_letter_code
_entity_poly.pdbx_strand_id
1 'polypeptide(L)'
;MTEDIEFQSVEAIKDFQEKKLREALDYLAANSSYYKRMFSRFGIDVSAIRHIEDLVKIPFTEKKDLQLYNEDFLCVPKDKVIDYITTSGTLGDPVTFCCTEKDLQRLARRTRTGHHSGVHPRGLRCASEDGFYASGGLC
;
A
#
# COMPACT_ATOMS: atom_id res chain seq x y z
N MET A 1 1.61 -22.34 -0.02
CA MET A 1 1.49 -22.31 -1.49
C MET A 1 0.32 -21.40 -1.79
N THR A 2 0.59 -20.19 -2.25
CA THR A 2 -0.44 -19.37 -2.86
C THR A 2 -0.64 -19.94 -4.25
N GLU A 3 -1.68 -20.75 -4.43
CA GLU A 3 -2.21 -20.99 -5.77
C GLU A 3 -2.36 -19.61 -6.41
N ASP A 4 -1.95 -19.50 -7.66
CA ASP A 4 -1.99 -18.22 -8.40
C ASP A 4 -3.45 -17.78 -8.46
N ILE A 5 -3.84 -16.91 -7.52
CA ILE A 5 -5.22 -16.42 -7.36
C ILE A 5 -5.74 -15.82 -8.68
N GLU A 6 -4.83 -15.36 -9.53
CA GLU A 6 -5.10 -14.79 -10.85
C GLU A 6 -5.80 -15.77 -11.81
N PHE A 7 -5.67 -17.09 -11.58
CA PHE A 7 -6.25 -18.15 -12.41
C PHE A 7 -7.47 -18.82 -11.76
N GLN A 8 -7.94 -18.30 -10.63
CA GLN A 8 -9.11 -18.81 -9.93
C GLN A 8 -10.42 -18.21 -10.50
N SER A 9 -11.56 -18.69 -10.02
CA SER A 9 -12.86 -18.12 -10.41
C SER A 9 -13.00 -16.67 -9.95
N VAL A 10 -13.87 -15.92 -10.61
CA VAL A 10 -14.16 -14.51 -10.29
C VAL A 10 -14.62 -14.38 -8.82
N GLU A 11 -15.41 -15.34 -8.36
CA GLU A 11 -15.90 -15.39 -6.99
C GLU A 11 -14.73 -15.57 -5.99
N ALA A 12 -13.82 -16.51 -6.27
CA ALA A 12 -12.65 -16.75 -5.43
C ALA A 12 -11.71 -15.53 -5.39
N ILE A 13 -11.53 -14.85 -6.53
CA ILE A 13 -10.77 -13.60 -6.61
C ILE A 13 -11.43 -12.52 -5.76
N LYS A 14 -12.76 -12.36 -5.86
CA LYS A 14 -13.51 -11.36 -5.09
C LYS A 14 -13.40 -11.64 -3.58
N ASP A 15 -13.61 -12.87 -3.16
CA ASP A 15 -13.49 -13.27 -1.76
C ASP A 15 -12.09 -12.98 -1.19
N PHE A 16 -11.06 -13.28 -1.99
CA PHE A 16 -9.68 -12.96 -1.64
C PHE A 16 -9.46 -11.45 -1.50
N GLN A 17 -9.94 -10.66 -2.45
CA GLN A 17 -9.82 -9.20 -2.43
C GLN A 17 -10.54 -8.60 -1.21
N GLU A 18 -11.75 -9.04 -0.92
CA GLU A 18 -12.53 -8.56 0.23
C GLU A 18 -11.88 -8.94 1.57
N LYS A 19 -11.31 -10.14 1.65
CA LYS A 19 -10.50 -10.52 2.81
C LYS A 19 -9.30 -9.59 2.99
N LYS A 20 -8.57 -9.32 1.91
CA LYS A 20 -7.41 -8.42 1.93
C LYS A 20 -7.79 -6.98 2.22
N LEU A 21 -8.94 -6.53 1.74
CA LEU A 21 -9.48 -5.21 2.04
C LEU A 21 -9.72 -5.05 3.55
N ARG A 22 -10.38 -6.01 4.19
CA ARG A 22 -10.63 -5.97 5.64
C ARG A 22 -9.32 -5.95 6.43
N GLU A 23 -8.37 -6.85 6.10
CA GLU A 23 -7.05 -6.88 6.74
C GLU A 23 -6.32 -5.52 6.60
N ALA A 24 -6.38 -4.90 5.41
CA ALA A 24 -5.75 -3.61 5.17
C ALA A 24 -6.42 -2.48 5.95
N LEU A 25 -7.74 -2.43 5.98
CA LEU A 25 -8.48 -1.37 6.69
C LEU A 25 -8.25 -1.45 8.20
N ASP A 26 -8.28 -2.65 8.78
CA ASP A 26 -7.96 -2.86 10.20
C ASP A 26 -6.53 -2.41 10.52
N TYR A 27 -5.59 -2.76 9.65
CA TYR A 27 -4.20 -2.36 9.80
C TYR A 27 -4.02 -0.83 9.72
N LEU A 28 -4.69 -0.16 8.77
CA LEU A 28 -4.66 1.29 8.63
C LEU A 28 -5.27 2.00 9.83
N ALA A 29 -6.42 1.52 10.29
CA ALA A 29 -7.10 2.06 11.46
C ALA A 29 -6.27 1.90 12.74
N ALA A 30 -5.44 0.87 12.83
CA ALA A 30 -4.57 0.64 13.98
C ALA A 30 -3.25 1.41 13.91
N ASN A 31 -2.66 1.63 12.74
CA ASN A 31 -1.27 2.06 12.62
C ASN A 31 -1.05 3.41 11.93
N SER A 32 -1.96 3.88 11.06
CA SER A 32 -1.80 5.14 10.35
C SER A 32 -2.47 6.29 11.08
N SER A 33 -1.71 7.31 11.44
CA SER A 33 -2.26 8.54 12.03
C SER A 33 -3.18 9.29 11.07
N TYR A 34 -2.85 9.31 9.78
CA TYR A 34 -3.69 9.93 8.75
C TYR A 34 -5.05 9.25 8.66
N TYR A 35 -5.07 7.92 8.49
CA TYR A 35 -6.32 7.19 8.33
C TYR A 35 -7.17 7.16 9.60
N LYS A 36 -6.56 7.11 10.78
CA LYS A 36 -7.29 7.29 12.05
C LYS A 36 -8.07 8.61 12.09
N ARG A 37 -7.41 9.71 11.74
CA ARG A 37 -8.08 11.04 11.69
C ARG A 37 -9.14 11.10 10.61
N MET A 38 -8.86 10.54 9.42
CA MET A 38 -9.81 10.53 8.32
C MET A 38 -11.07 9.73 8.68
N PHE A 39 -10.93 8.52 9.18
CA PHE A 39 -12.06 7.69 9.58
C PHE A 39 -12.90 8.35 10.67
N SER A 40 -12.25 8.92 11.69
CA SER A 40 -12.92 9.67 12.75
C SER A 40 -13.67 10.91 12.21
N ARG A 41 -13.01 11.69 11.34
CA ARG A 41 -13.56 12.92 10.76
C ARG A 41 -14.82 12.68 9.94
N PHE A 42 -14.84 11.59 9.17
CA PHE A 42 -15.95 11.24 8.28
C PHE A 42 -16.93 10.24 8.89
N GLY A 43 -16.74 9.86 10.16
CA GLY A 43 -17.61 8.91 10.87
C GLY A 43 -17.62 7.52 10.23
N ILE A 44 -16.49 7.08 9.69
CA ILE A 44 -16.38 5.81 8.98
C ILE A 44 -16.15 4.70 10.00
N ASP A 45 -17.12 3.79 10.09
CA ASP A 45 -16.95 2.53 10.79
C ASP A 45 -16.27 1.51 9.87
N VAL A 46 -14.98 1.28 10.11
CA VAL A 46 -14.15 0.35 9.34
C VAL A 46 -14.73 -1.06 9.36
N SER A 47 -15.35 -1.48 10.46
CA SER A 47 -15.95 -2.81 10.61
C SER A 47 -17.16 -3.03 9.70
N ALA A 48 -17.79 -1.95 9.24
CA ALA A 48 -18.91 -1.97 8.30
C ALA A 48 -18.47 -2.06 6.83
N ILE A 49 -17.18 -1.87 6.54
CA ILE A 49 -16.62 -2.01 5.19
C ILE A 49 -16.18 -3.46 4.98
N ARG A 50 -17.02 -4.25 4.33
CA ARG A 50 -16.79 -5.68 4.14
C ARG A 50 -16.61 -6.10 2.70
N HIS A 51 -17.20 -5.35 1.78
CA HIS A 51 -17.22 -5.63 0.36
C HIS A 51 -16.48 -4.54 -0.42
N ILE A 52 -16.01 -4.87 -1.60
CA ILE A 52 -15.32 -3.91 -2.49
C ILE A 52 -16.23 -2.72 -2.79
N GLU A 53 -17.52 -2.97 -2.94
CA GLU A 53 -18.53 -1.94 -3.21
C GLU A 53 -18.66 -0.91 -2.06
N ASP A 54 -18.30 -1.28 -0.85
CA ASP A 54 -18.33 -0.36 0.31
C ASP A 54 -17.22 0.70 0.25
N LEU A 55 -16.20 0.52 -0.60
CA LEU A 55 -15.10 1.47 -0.75
C LEU A 55 -15.56 2.88 -1.14
N VAL A 56 -16.72 3.01 -1.79
CA VAL A 56 -17.32 4.30 -2.12
C VAL A 56 -17.62 5.16 -0.90
N LYS A 57 -17.70 4.56 0.30
CA LYS A 57 -17.91 5.25 1.57
C LYS A 57 -16.63 5.91 2.11
N ILE A 58 -15.48 5.52 1.60
CA ILE A 58 -14.17 6.02 2.04
C ILE A 58 -13.75 7.16 1.09
N PRO A 59 -13.43 8.37 1.62
CA PRO A 59 -12.91 9.45 0.81
C PRO A 59 -11.62 9.08 0.10
N PHE A 60 -11.41 9.65 -1.08
CA PHE A 60 -10.17 9.48 -1.81
C PHE A 60 -8.99 10.13 -1.08
N THR A 61 -7.83 9.52 -1.21
CA THR A 61 -6.55 10.10 -0.83
C THR A 61 -5.91 10.70 -2.09
N GLU A 62 -5.57 11.96 -2.03
CA GLU A 62 -4.97 12.69 -3.14
C GLU A 62 -3.44 12.85 -2.97
N LYS A 63 -2.74 13.15 -4.05
CA LYS A 63 -1.30 13.45 -4.01
C LYS A 63 -0.98 14.56 -3.00
N LYS A 64 -1.85 15.56 -2.89
CA LYS A 64 -1.71 16.67 -1.95
C LYS A 64 -1.72 16.19 -0.49
N ASP A 65 -2.51 15.20 -0.15
CA ASP A 65 -2.54 14.63 1.19
C ASP A 65 -1.20 13.97 1.52
N LEU A 66 -0.63 13.21 0.56
CA LEU A 66 0.69 12.61 0.70
C LEU A 66 1.80 13.64 0.84
N GLN A 67 1.68 14.79 0.17
CA GLN A 67 2.65 15.88 0.30
C GLN A 67 2.58 16.57 1.66
N LEU A 68 1.36 16.82 2.17
CA LEU A 68 1.14 17.56 3.41
C LEU A 68 1.32 16.70 4.66
N TYR A 69 0.98 15.42 4.59
CA TYR A 69 0.90 14.52 5.74
C TYR A 69 1.73 13.25 5.57
N ASN A 70 2.82 13.33 4.81
CA ASN A 70 3.61 12.16 4.41
C ASN A 70 3.94 11.21 5.57
N GLU A 71 4.44 11.74 6.70
CA GLU A 71 4.78 10.93 7.87
C GLU A 71 3.57 10.28 8.56
N ASP A 72 2.39 10.88 8.45
CA ASP A 72 1.17 10.36 9.06
C ASP A 72 0.60 9.13 8.34
N PHE A 73 1.03 8.92 7.09
CA PHE A 73 0.72 7.71 6.33
C PHE A 73 1.57 6.52 6.77
N LEU A 74 2.68 6.75 7.46
CA LEU A 74 3.57 5.70 7.89
C LEU A 74 2.88 4.79 8.93
N CYS A 75 2.84 3.50 8.63
CA CYS A 75 2.20 2.48 9.46
C CYS A 75 3.19 1.65 10.28
N VAL A 76 4.46 1.94 10.15
CA VAL A 76 5.56 1.24 10.85
C VAL A 76 6.44 2.25 11.59
N PRO A 77 7.14 1.83 12.65
CA PRO A 77 8.14 2.67 13.29
C PRO A 77 9.25 3.08 12.31
N LYS A 78 9.80 4.29 12.46
CA LYS A 78 10.82 4.82 11.54
C LYS A 78 12.09 3.96 11.45
N ASP A 79 12.41 3.21 12.48
CA ASP A 79 13.55 2.27 12.52
C ASP A 79 13.35 1.05 11.59
N LYS A 80 12.14 0.80 11.14
CA LYS A 80 11.80 -0.23 10.14
C LYS A 80 11.87 0.27 8.69
N VAL A 81 12.02 1.58 8.50
CA VAL A 81 12.19 2.18 7.17
C VAL A 81 13.65 2.02 6.76
N ILE A 82 13.88 1.36 5.63
CA ILE A 82 15.23 1.09 5.12
C ILE A 82 15.54 1.84 3.82
N ASP A 83 14.52 2.33 3.14
CA ASP A 83 14.72 3.09 1.90
C ASP A 83 13.61 4.13 1.69
N TYR A 84 13.94 5.15 0.89
CA TYR A 84 13.05 6.24 0.54
C TYR A 84 13.00 6.38 -0.98
N ILE A 85 11.81 6.21 -1.55
CA ILE A 85 11.58 6.37 -2.98
C ILE A 85 10.83 7.67 -3.23
N THR A 86 11.42 8.56 -4.01
CA THR A 86 10.82 9.86 -4.34
C THR A 86 10.37 9.88 -5.78
N THR A 87 9.14 10.34 -6.02
CA THR A 87 8.63 10.53 -7.37
C THR A 87 9.31 11.70 -8.07
N SER A 88 9.48 11.62 -9.42
CA SER A 88 9.92 12.76 -10.20
C SER A 88 8.84 13.85 -10.18
N GLY A 89 9.15 15.03 -9.67
CA GLY A 89 8.20 16.13 -9.54
C GLY A 89 7.85 16.86 -10.86
N THR A 90 7.72 16.16 -11.98
CA THR A 90 7.46 16.77 -13.31
C THR A 90 6.17 17.58 -13.41
N LEU A 91 5.19 17.32 -12.57
CA LEU A 91 3.89 18.00 -12.52
C LEU A 91 3.56 18.55 -11.12
N GLY A 92 4.56 19.01 -10.37
CA GLY A 92 4.43 19.55 -9.02
C GLY A 92 5.42 18.93 -8.05
N ASP A 93 5.29 19.24 -6.76
CA ASP A 93 6.21 18.77 -5.75
C ASP A 93 6.27 17.23 -5.68
N PRO A 94 7.47 16.66 -5.51
CA PRO A 94 7.63 15.22 -5.40
C PRO A 94 6.96 14.67 -4.11
N VAL A 95 6.58 13.41 -4.16
CA VAL A 95 6.15 12.65 -2.99
C VAL A 95 7.21 11.61 -2.67
N THR A 96 7.53 11.47 -1.40
CA THR A 96 8.48 10.46 -0.92
C THR A 96 7.72 9.33 -0.24
N PHE A 97 8.03 8.11 -0.64
CA PHE A 97 7.51 6.88 -0.04
C PHE A 97 8.60 6.23 0.81
N CYS A 98 8.24 5.82 2.01
CA CYS A 98 9.11 5.05 2.86
C CYS A 98 8.90 3.56 2.58
N CYS A 99 9.98 2.84 2.42
CA CYS A 99 9.94 1.42 2.13
C CYS A 99 10.56 0.63 3.28
N THR A 100 9.86 -0.39 3.69
CA THR A 100 10.44 -1.45 4.50
C THR A 100 11.07 -2.50 3.59
N GLU A 101 11.78 -3.41 4.17
CA GLU A 101 12.37 -4.51 3.43
C GLU A 101 11.34 -5.40 2.73
N LYS A 102 10.19 -5.68 3.35
CA LYS A 102 9.12 -6.42 2.68
C LYS A 102 8.56 -5.69 1.46
N ASP A 103 8.51 -4.37 1.50
CA ASP A 103 8.07 -3.57 0.36
C ASP A 103 9.03 -3.73 -0.81
N LEU A 104 10.34 -3.66 -0.56
CA LEU A 104 11.36 -3.87 -1.59
C LEU A 104 11.34 -5.29 -2.15
N GLN A 105 11.13 -6.30 -1.30
CA GLN A 105 10.98 -7.68 -1.76
C GLN A 105 9.75 -7.87 -2.66
N ARG A 106 8.62 -7.21 -2.34
CA ARG A 106 7.43 -7.24 -3.20
C ARG A 106 7.68 -6.58 -4.55
N LEU A 107 8.35 -5.43 -4.56
CA LEU A 107 8.78 -4.77 -5.79
C LEU A 107 9.67 -5.69 -6.64
N ALA A 108 10.68 -6.31 -6.03
CA ALA A 108 11.58 -7.21 -6.71
C ALA A 108 10.88 -8.47 -7.29
N ARG A 109 9.86 -9.00 -6.58
CA ARG A 109 9.06 -10.12 -7.11
C ARG A 109 8.23 -9.70 -8.33
N ARG A 110 7.58 -8.54 -8.29
CA ARG A 110 6.79 -8.02 -9.42
C ARG A 110 7.64 -7.79 -10.66
N THR A 111 8.85 -7.29 -10.53
CA THR A 111 9.76 -7.11 -11.66
C THR A 111 10.25 -8.42 -12.27
N ARG A 112 10.24 -9.52 -11.50
CA ARG A 112 10.60 -10.86 -12.01
C ARG A 112 9.47 -11.57 -12.75
N THR A 113 8.21 -11.30 -12.38
CA THR A 113 7.02 -11.88 -13.04
C THR A 113 6.50 -11.01 -14.19
N GLY A 114 6.85 -9.73 -14.21
CA GLY A 114 6.50 -8.76 -15.25
C GLY A 114 7.52 -8.69 -16.36
N HIS A 115 7.52 -9.69 -17.22
CA HIS A 115 7.95 -9.69 -18.63
C HIS A 115 9.30 -9.11 -19.07
N HIS A 116 9.98 -9.93 -19.86
CA HIS A 116 10.94 -9.67 -20.94
C HIS A 116 10.96 -8.25 -21.54
N SER A 117 11.58 -7.32 -20.87
CA SER A 117 12.26 -6.21 -21.56
C SER A 117 13.34 -5.65 -20.64
N GLY A 118 14.52 -6.08 -20.94
CA GLY A 118 15.87 -5.61 -20.76
C GLY A 118 16.15 -4.41 -19.86
N VAL A 119 15.74 -4.41 -18.59
CA VAL A 119 16.32 -3.52 -17.60
C VAL A 119 16.92 -4.38 -16.49
N HIS A 120 18.21 -4.51 -16.51
CA HIS A 120 18.99 -5.12 -15.45
C HIS A 120 18.99 -4.20 -14.23
N PRO A 121 18.41 -4.57 -13.08
CA PRO A 121 18.57 -3.78 -11.87
C PRO A 121 19.97 -4.06 -11.29
N ARG A 122 20.91 -3.19 -11.58
CA ARG A 122 22.15 -3.14 -10.81
C ARG A 122 21.87 -2.47 -9.49
N GLY A 123 21.90 -3.23 -8.41
CA GLY A 123 22.17 -2.68 -7.10
C GLY A 123 21.10 -2.72 -6.02
N LEU A 124 20.04 -3.51 -6.15
CA LEU A 124 19.13 -3.73 -5.02
C LEU A 124 19.59 -4.94 -4.19
N ARG A 125 20.25 -4.66 -3.08
CA ARG A 125 20.44 -5.67 -2.03
C ARG A 125 19.25 -5.59 -1.10
N CYS A 126 18.52 -6.69 -1.00
CA CYS A 126 17.35 -6.81 -0.16
C CYS A 126 17.73 -7.40 1.19
N ALA A 127 17.17 -6.89 2.23
CA ALA A 127 17.16 -7.45 3.56
C ALA A 127 15.77 -7.27 4.24
N SER A 128 15.24 -8.24 4.93
CA SER A 128 13.90 -8.59 5.48
C SER A 128 13.38 -7.75 6.67
N GLU A 129 12.22 -7.68 7.09
CA GLU A 129 10.92 -8.33 7.31
C GLU A 129 9.85 -7.31 7.77
N ASP A 130 8.59 -7.57 7.42
CA ASP A 130 7.36 -6.98 7.96
C ASP A 130 7.11 -5.46 7.87
N GLY A 131 6.51 -5.00 6.77
CA GLY A 131 5.96 -3.66 6.72
C GLY A 131 4.88 -3.49 5.67
N PHE A 132 3.82 -2.82 6.06
CA PHE A 132 2.75 -2.38 5.17
C PHE A 132 2.84 -0.86 5.04
N TYR A 133 3.04 -0.36 3.85
CA TYR A 133 2.92 1.05 3.57
C TYR A 133 1.55 1.32 2.95
N ALA A 134 0.74 2.04 3.69
CA ALA A 134 -0.56 2.47 3.22
C ALA A 134 -0.46 3.84 2.55
N SER A 135 0.27 3.92 1.49
CA SER A 135 0.01 4.94 0.50
C SER A 135 -1.12 4.43 -0.39
N GLY A 136 -2.24 5.12 -0.43
CA GLY A 136 -3.36 4.81 -1.32
C GLY A 136 -3.01 5.01 -2.79
N GLY A 137 -1.88 4.50 -3.19
CA GLY A 137 -1.39 4.49 -4.54
C GLY A 137 -1.09 3.06 -4.91
N LEU A 138 -1.76 2.60 -5.92
CA LEU A 138 -1.41 1.48 -6.73
C LEU A 138 0.12 1.30 -6.83
N CYS A 139 0.63 0.33 -6.13
CA CYS A 139 1.76 -0.46 -6.58
C CYS A 139 1.33 -1.92 -6.64
#